data_7c7b57a7b045b5ec84e63028c9bc64bb
#
_entry.id   7c7b57a7b045b5ec84e63028c9bc64bb
#
_cell.length_a   1.000
_cell.length_b   1.000
_cell.length_c   1.000
_cell.angle_alpha   90.00
_cell.angle_beta   90.00
_cell.angle_gamma   90.00
#
_symmetry.space_group_name_H-M   'P 1'
#
loop_
_entity.id
_entity.type
_entity.pdbx_description
1 polymer ?
#
loop_
_entity_poly.entity_id
_entity_poly.type
_entity_poly.pdbx_seq_one_letter_code
_entity_poly.pdbx_strand_id
1 'polypeptide(L)'
;LSAVPGLEEALREAVERRAVPFLGICVGMQMLATTGHEYRQTPGLGWIGGAVTRIAAPGLKVPHMGWNDLVIDHRANGPHPVLDGLATGDHAYFVHSWAMQVADPAHLLAHADYGGPVTAIVGRDTILGTQF
;
A
#
# COMPACT_ATOMS: atom_id res chain seq x y z
N LEU A 1 -9.73 -9.13 -9.84
CA LEU A 1 -11.09 -9.12 -9.24
C LEU A 1 -12.17 -9.30 -10.30
N SER A 2 -12.14 -8.51 -11.36
CA SER A 2 -13.18 -8.50 -12.41
C SER A 2 -13.41 -9.85 -13.11
N ALA A 3 -12.45 -10.78 -13.03
CA ALA A 3 -12.61 -12.13 -13.59
C ALA A 3 -13.57 -13.03 -12.78
N VAL A 4 -13.90 -12.66 -11.55
CA VAL A 4 -14.83 -13.39 -10.68
C VAL A 4 -16.11 -12.57 -10.55
N PRO A 5 -17.22 -13.01 -11.18
CA PRO A 5 -18.48 -12.29 -11.13
C PRO A 5 -18.95 -12.01 -9.69
N GLY A 6 -19.34 -10.78 -9.39
CA GLY A 6 -19.86 -10.36 -8.08
C GLY A 6 -18.82 -10.17 -6.97
N LEU A 7 -17.55 -10.55 -7.16
CA LEU A 7 -16.53 -10.44 -6.11
C LEU A 7 -16.26 -8.97 -5.74
N GLU A 8 -16.07 -8.11 -6.73
CA GLU A 8 -15.83 -6.68 -6.47
C GLU A 8 -17.01 -6.02 -5.77
N GLU A 9 -18.22 -6.33 -6.18
CA GLU A 9 -19.44 -5.82 -5.57
C GLU A 9 -19.57 -6.29 -4.10
N ALA A 10 -19.31 -7.58 -3.84
CA ALA A 10 -19.32 -8.13 -2.49
C ALA A 10 -18.27 -7.48 -1.59
N LEU A 11 -17.05 -7.20 -2.11
CA LEU A 11 -16.01 -6.48 -1.39
C LEU A 11 -16.44 -5.05 -1.08
N ARG A 12 -17.00 -4.32 -2.04
CA ARG A 12 -17.49 -2.96 -1.82
C ARG A 12 -18.63 -2.92 -0.82
N GLU A 13 -19.55 -3.86 -0.89
CA GLU A 13 -20.62 -3.99 0.11
C GLU A 13 -20.05 -4.20 1.52
N ALA A 14 -19.10 -5.13 1.68
CA ALA A 14 -18.52 -5.43 2.97
C ALA A 14 -17.71 -4.26 3.54
N VAL A 15 -16.85 -3.65 2.73
CA VAL A 15 -15.87 -2.65 3.19
C VAL A 15 -16.48 -1.25 3.23
N GLU A 16 -17.13 -0.81 2.13
CA GLU A 16 -17.61 0.57 2.03
C GLU A 16 -18.93 0.80 2.78
N ARG A 17 -19.85 -0.19 2.76
CA ARG A 17 -21.18 -0.02 3.38
C ARG A 17 -21.27 -0.59 4.79
N ARG A 18 -20.61 -1.73 5.03
CA ARG A 18 -20.66 -2.42 6.33
C ARG A 18 -19.44 -2.11 7.20
N ALA A 19 -18.47 -1.36 6.70
CA ALA A 19 -17.22 -0.97 7.38
C ALA A 19 -16.45 -2.19 7.95
N VAL A 20 -16.50 -3.33 7.27
CA VAL A 20 -15.70 -4.49 7.64
C VAL A 20 -14.22 -4.14 7.44
N PRO A 21 -13.34 -4.35 8.43
CA PRO A 21 -11.93 -4.10 8.27
C PRO A 21 -11.33 -4.88 7.09
N PHE A 22 -10.48 -4.22 6.32
CA PHE A 22 -9.82 -4.79 5.15
C PHE A 22 -8.31 -4.65 5.27
N LEU A 23 -7.59 -5.75 5.04
CA LEU A 23 -6.13 -5.76 4.92
C LEU A 23 -5.72 -6.28 3.55
N GLY A 24 -5.09 -5.43 2.75
CA GLY A 24 -4.47 -5.79 1.48
C GLY A 24 -2.97 -6.06 1.66
N ILE A 25 -2.51 -7.27 1.35
CA ILE A 25 -1.08 -7.65 1.45
C ILE A 25 -0.47 -7.69 0.05
N CYS A 26 0.69 -7.07 -0.14
CA CYS A 26 1.46 -7.01 -1.38
C CYS A 26 0.59 -6.49 -2.55
N VAL A 27 0.26 -7.33 -3.53
CA VAL A 27 -0.66 -6.97 -4.62
C VAL A 27 -2.03 -6.52 -4.10
N GLY A 28 -2.47 -7.03 -2.95
CA GLY A 28 -3.70 -6.59 -2.28
C GLY A 28 -3.65 -5.13 -1.86
N MET A 29 -2.50 -4.63 -1.37
CA MET A 29 -2.29 -3.21 -1.12
C MET A 29 -2.34 -2.41 -2.43
N GLN A 30 -1.67 -2.88 -3.47
CA GLN A 30 -1.62 -2.21 -4.77
C GLN A 30 -3.03 -2.08 -5.39
N MET A 31 -3.90 -3.06 -5.16
CA MET A 31 -5.29 -3.00 -5.61
C MET A 31 -6.11 -1.89 -4.95
N LEU A 32 -5.69 -1.36 -3.79
CA LEU A 32 -6.36 -0.22 -3.12
C LEU A 32 -6.23 1.08 -3.90
N ALA A 33 -5.19 1.21 -4.74
CA ALA A 33 -4.91 2.42 -5.53
C ALA A 33 -6.04 2.74 -6.52
N THR A 34 -6.05 3.98 -7.02
CA THR A 34 -6.95 4.39 -8.10
C THR A 34 -6.58 3.69 -9.40
N THR A 35 -5.27 3.59 -9.71
CA THR A 35 -4.77 2.98 -10.94
C THR A 35 -3.48 2.21 -10.73
N GLY A 36 -3.26 1.17 -11.52
CA GLY A 36 -1.99 0.48 -11.68
C GLY A 36 -1.45 0.65 -13.10
N HIS A 37 -0.13 0.76 -13.24
CA HIS A 37 0.55 0.99 -14.51
C HIS A 37 1.46 -0.16 -14.94
N GLU A 38 1.28 -1.36 -14.38
CA GLU A 38 1.98 -2.55 -14.81
C GLU A 38 1.42 -3.01 -16.17
N TYR A 39 2.28 -3.10 -17.18
CA TYR A 39 1.97 -3.40 -18.59
C TYR A 39 0.97 -2.44 -19.28
N ARG A 40 -0.08 -2.04 -18.60
CA ARG A 40 -1.11 -1.12 -19.07
C ARG A 40 -1.74 -0.41 -17.88
N GLN A 41 -2.41 0.69 -18.13
CA GLN A 41 -3.21 1.33 -17.09
C GLN A 41 -4.44 0.47 -16.79
N THR A 42 -4.58 0.10 -15.52
CA THR A 42 -5.67 -0.74 -15.01
C THR A 42 -6.30 -0.04 -13.82
N PRO A 43 -7.64 0.06 -13.73
CA PRO A 43 -8.30 0.61 -12.55
C PRO A 43 -8.11 -0.32 -11.34
N GLY A 44 -7.86 0.28 -10.17
CA GLY A 44 -7.91 -0.38 -8.87
C GLY A 44 -9.25 -0.17 -8.18
N LEU A 45 -9.32 -0.50 -6.89
CA LEU A 45 -10.52 -0.30 -6.08
C LEU A 45 -10.77 1.19 -5.78
N GLY A 46 -9.72 2.02 -5.82
CA GLY A 46 -9.80 3.46 -5.56
C GLY A 46 -10.08 3.80 -4.08
N TRP A 47 -9.87 2.86 -3.17
CA TRP A 47 -10.12 3.08 -1.74
C TRP A 47 -9.06 3.97 -1.08
N ILE A 48 -7.84 3.92 -1.60
CA ILE A 48 -6.75 4.84 -1.23
C ILE A 48 -6.27 5.51 -2.52
N GLY A 49 -6.40 6.84 -2.58
CA GLY A 49 -6.01 7.61 -3.77
C GLY A 49 -4.53 7.46 -4.09
N GLY A 50 -4.22 7.25 -5.38
CA GLY A 50 -2.86 7.12 -5.85
C GLY A 50 -2.71 6.18 -7.04
N ALA A 51 -1.47 5.93 -7.43
CA ALA A 51 -1.14 5.08 -8.56
C ALA A 51 -0.02 4.09 -8.21
N VAL A 52 -0.10 2.89 -8.75
CA VAL A 52 0.99 1.91 -8.67
C VAL A 52 1.90 2.09 -9.87
N THR A 53 3.16 2.43 -9.61
CA THR A 53 4.18 2.67 -10.63
C THR A 53 5.42 1.82 -10.37
N ARG A 54 6.26 1.66 -11.39
CA ARG A 54 7.53 0.96 -11.24
C ARG A 54 8.45 1.71 -10.26
N ILE A 55 9.12 0.98 -9.38
CA ILE A 55 10.09 1.55 -8.45
C ILE A 55 11.22 2.23 -9.24
N ALA A 56 11.46 3.50 -8.93
CA ALA A 56 12.62 4.24 -9.39
C ALA A 56 13.71 4.15 -8.31
N ALA A 57 14.71 3.28 -8.54
CA ALA A 57 15.80 3.06 -7.61
C ALA A 57 17.15 3.21 -8.32
N PRO A 58 17.60 4.46 -8.59
CA PRO A 58 18.85 4.72 -9.30
C PRO A 58 20.03 4.01 -8.63
N GLY A 59 20.75 3.19 -9.40
CA GLY A 59 21.92 2.46 -8.90
C GLY A 59 21.61 1.20 -8.10
N LEU A 60 20.35 0.88 -7.84
CA LEU A 60 19.93 -0.34 -7.14
C LEU A 60 19.24 -1.31 -8.11
N LYS A 61 19.21 -2.59 -7.73
CA LYS A 61 18.49 -3.61 -8.49
C LYS A 61 16.99 -3.54 -8.25
N VAL A 62 16.18 -3.75 -9.29
CA VAL A 62 14.74 -3.95 -9.19
C VAL A 62 14.44 -5.37 -9.64
N PRO A 63 13.75 -6.20 -8.84
CA PRO A 63 12.90 -5.86 -7.70
C PRO A 63 13.66 -5.41 -6.45
N HIS A 64 13.00 -4.59 -5.61
CA HIS A 64 13.34 -4.42 -4.20
C HIS A 64 13.11 -5.77 -3.52
N MET A 65 14.17 -6.48 -3.16
CA MET A 65 14.11 -7.83 -2.61
C MET A 65 15.05 -7.94 -1.41
N GLY A 66 14.48 -8.30 -0.26
CA GLY A 66 15.23 -8.50 0.99
C GLY A 66 14.58 -7.85 2.20
N TRP A 67 15.25 -7.97 3.34
CA TRP A 67 14.90 -7.28 4.56
C TRP A 67 15.25 -5.80 4.45
N ASN A 68 14.36 -4.95 4.90
CA ASN A 68 14.56 -3.50 4.95
C ASN A 68 13.80 -2.90 6.12
N ASP A 69 14.29 -1.75 6.60
CA ASP A 69 13.74 -1.05 7.74
C ASP A 69 12.47 -0.30 7.36
N LEU A 70 11.51 -0.31 8.25
CA LEU A 70 10.34 0.54 8.18
C LEU A 70 10.64 1.90 8.79
N VAL A 71 10.25 2.94 8.11
CA VAL A 71 10.22 4.31 8.63
C VAL A 71 8.76 4.68 8.83
N ILE A 72 8.36 4.87 10.08
CA ILE A 72 6.98 5.24 10.41
C ILE A 72 6.76 6.71 10.08
N ASP A 73 5.75 6.98 9.27
CA ASP A 73 5.38 8.34 8.89
C ASP A 73 4.50 8.98 9.97
N HIS A 74 4.95 10.12 10.49
CA HIS A 74 4.23 10.87 11.50
C HIS A 74 3.12 11.71 10.84
N ARG A 75 1.90 11.51 11.32
CA ARG A 75 0.74 12.28 10.88
C ARG A 75 0.50 13.47 11.80
N ALA A 76 -0.15 14.51 11.27
CA ALA A 76 -0.57 15.66 12.07
C ALA A 76 -1.49 15.29 13.25
N ASN A 77 -2.26 14.20 13.11
CA ASN A 77 -3.22 13.72 14.12
C ASN A 77 -2.70 12.52 14.95
N GLY A 78 -1.40 12.29 14.94
CA GLY A 78 -0.77 11.16 15.63
C GLY A 78 -0.73 9.86 14.80
N PRO A 79 -0.11 8.79 15.33
CA PRO A 79 0.03 7.51 14.64
C PRO A 79 -1.32 6.83 14.44
N HIS A 80 -1.45 6.10 13.34
CA HIS A 80 -2.63 5.27 13.11
C HIS A 80 -2.63 4.08 14.10
N PRO A 81 -3.78 3.72 14.72
CA PRO A 81 -3.82 2.66 15.74
C PRO A 81 -3.24 1.31 15.28
N VAL A 82 -3.27 1.01 13.97
CA VAL A 82 -2.69 -0.22 13.41
C VAL A 82 -1.16 -0.29 13.55
N LEU A 83 -0.50 0.85 13.80
CA LEU A 83 0.95 0.92 14.01
C LEU A 83 1.34 0.73 15.48
N ASP A 84 0.36 0.50 16.36
CA ASP A 84 0.67 0.26 17.76
C ASP A 84 1.58 -0.95 17.93
N GLY A 85 2.70 -0.75 18.65
CA GLY A 85 3.76 -1.73 18.78
C GLY A 85 4.79 -1.76 17.65
N LEU A 86 4.62 -0.97 16.57
CA LEU A 86 5.64 -0.80 15.54
C LEU A 86 6.44 0.47 15.75
N ALA A 87 7.74 0.40 15.48
CA ALA A 87 8.66 1.51 15.57
C ALA A 87 9.50 1.66 14.29
N THR A 88 9.97 2.88 14.03
CA THR A 88 11.00 3.10 12.99
C THR A 88 12.23 2.26 13.30
N GLY A 89 12.68 1.49 12.31
CA GLY A 89 13.76 0.51 12.44
C GLY A 89 13.28 -0.93 12.57
N ASP A 90 11.98 -1.18 12.73
CA ASP A 90 11.44 -2.54 12.58
C ASP A 90 11.59 -3.00 11.13
N HIS A 91 11.78 -4.30 10.93
CA HIS A 91 12.14 -4.87 9.64
C HIS A 91 10.97 -5.60 9.01
N ALA A 92 10.86 -5.47 7.68
CA ALA A 92 9.96 -6.26 6.86
C ALA A 92 10.71 -6.86 5.66
N TYR A 93 10.22 -7.98 5.12
CA TYR A 93 10.78 -8.59 3.93
C TYR A 93 10.01 -8.17 2.69
N PHE A 94 10.70 -7.52 1.75
CA PHE A 94 10.13 -7.01 0.51
C PHE A 94 10.50 -7.90 -0.67
N VAL A 95 9.59 -8.01 -1.63
CA VAL A 95 9.84 -8.60 -2.95
C VAL A 95 8.87 -7.99 -3.97
N HIS A 96 9.22 -6.82 -4.53
CA HIS A 96 8.35 -6.13 -5.47
C HIS A 96 9.12 -5.21 -6.42
N SER A 97 8.59 -5.01 -7.62
CA SER A 97 9.09 -4.08 -8.63
C SER A 97 8.21 -2.85 -8.79
N TRP A 98 7.01 -2.91 -8.23
CA TRP A 98 5.98 -1.87 -8.33
C TRP A 98 5.61 -1.41 -6.94
N ALA A 99 5.38 -0.12 -6.78
CA ALA A 99 5.03 0.49 -5.51
C ALA A 99 3.91 1.52 -5.69
N MET A 100 3.08 1.63 -4.67
CA MET A 100 2.01 2.61 -4.62
C MET A 100 2.58 4.01 -4.34
N GLN A 101 2.22 4.97 -5.19
CA GLN A 101 2.44 6.40 -4.95
C GLN A 101 1.14 6.96 -4.37
N VAL A 102 1.14 7.25 -3.08
CA VAL A 102 -0.04 7.73 -2.37
C VAL A 102 -0.29 9.19 -2.71
N ALA A 103 -1.53 9.53 -3.11
CA ALA A 103 -1.88 10.90 -3.49
C ALA A 103 -2.07 11.82 -2.28
N ASP A 104 -2.66 11.30 -1.19
CA ASP A 104 -2.83 12.02 0.06
C ASP A 104 -1.82 11.52 1.09
N PRO A 105 -0.84 12.35 1.51
CA PRO A 105 0.15 11.95 2.51
C PRO A 105 -0.45 11.43 3.82
N ALA A 106 -1.68 11.83 4.16
CA ALA A 106 -2.37 11.33 5.35
C ALA A 106 -2.63 9.81 5.31
N HIS A 107 -2.62 9.20 4.15
CA HIS A 107 -2.82 7.76 3.98
C HIS A 107 -1.51 6.95 3.93
N LEU A 108 -0.34 7.62 3.86
CA LEU A 108 0.96 6.96 4.00
C LEU A 108 1.24 6.73 5.48
N LEU A 109 1.41 5.48 5.90
CA LEU A 109 1.68 5.13 7.30
C LEU A 109 3.14 4.78 7.57
N ALA A 110 3.78 4.14 6.60
CA ALA A 110 5.20 3.83 6.66
C ALA A 110 5.78 3.70 5.25
N HIS A 111 7.05 4.00 5.13
CA HIS A 111 7.86 3.73 3.94
C HIS A 111 9.14 2.97 4.29
N ALA A 112 9.80 2.44 3.28
CA ALA A 112 11.17 1.94 3.37
C ALA A 112 12.05 2.76 2.42
N ASP A 113 13.33 2.95 2.76
CA ASP A 113 14.27 3.60 1.85
C ASP A 113 14.87 2.57 0.88
N TYR A 114 14.63 2.76 -0.40
CA TYR A 114 15.23 1.94 -1.46
C TYR A 114 15.59 2.80 -2.68
N GLY A 115 16.65 3.59 -2.51
CA GLY A 115 17.03 4.63 -3.48
C GLY A 115 16.08 5.81 -3.50
N GLY A 116 15.33 5.98 -2.43
CA GLY A 116 14.28 6.92 -2.15
C GLY A 116 13.13 6.26 -1.40
N PRO A 117 12.16 7.03 -0.90
CA PRO A 117 11.05 6.49 -0.12
C PRO A 117 10.13 5.62 -0.98
N VAL A 118 9.92 4.37 -0.55
CA VAL A 118 9.03 3.39 -1.18
C VAL A 118 7.92 3.05 -0.19
N THR A 119 6.68 3.24 -0.57
CA THR A 119 5.52 2.98 0.29
C THR A 119 5.51 1.56 0.81
N ALA A 120 5.49 1.40 2.14
CA ALA A 120 5.48 0.12 2.82
C ALA A 120 4.12 -0.19 3.46
N ILE A 121 3.49 0.79 4.10
CA ILE A 121 2.17 0.65 4.75
C ILE A 121 1.30 1.84 4.37
N VAL A 122 0.07 1.56 4.02
CA VAL A 122 -0.97 2.56 3.76
C VAL A 122 -2.20 2.30 4.63
N GLY A 123 -2.97 3.34 4.94
CA GLY A 123 -4.20 3.16 5.70
C GLY A 123 -5.14 4.35 5.65
N ARG A 124 -6.42 4.05 5.62
CA ARG A 124 -7.53 4.99 5.77
C ARG A 124 -8.68 4.31 6.49
N ASP A 125 -9.10 4.85 7.60
CA ASP A 125 -10.18 4.27 8.41
C ASP A 125 -9.89 2.80 8.77
N THR A 126 -10.72 1.88 8.33
CA THR A 126 -10.56 0.42 8.52
C THR A 126 -9.89 -0.28 7.34
N ILE A 127 -9.44 0.47 6.33
CA ILE A 127 -8.80 -0.06 5.12
C ILE A 127 -7.29 0.10 5.27
N LEU A 128 -6.58 -1.01 5.23
CA LEU A 128 -5.14 -1.09 5.43
C LEU A 128 -4.47 -1.86 4.30
N GLY A 129 -3.22 -1.54 4.05
CA GLY A 129 -2.39 -2.29 3.11
C GLY A 129 -0.93 -2.32 3.51
N THR A 130 -0.27 -3.46 3.27
CA THR A 130 1.18 -3.62 3.42
C THR A 130 1.81 -4.12 2.13
N GLN A 131 3.04 -3.65 1.81
CA GLN A 131 3.77 -4.10 0.61
C GLN A 131 4.59 -5.37 0.87
N PHE A 132 4.66 -5.82 2.08
CA PHE A 132 5.41 -6.98 2.57
C PHE A 132 4.52 -8.05 3.17
#